data_c4a6160fd74ec356ee7dc38829424c5c
#
_entry.id   c4a6160fd74ec356ee7dc38829424c5c
#
_cell.length_a   1.000
_cell.length_b   1.000
_cell.length_c   1.000
_cell.angle_alpha   90.00
_cell.angle_beta   90.00
_cell.angle_gamma   90.00
#
_symmetry.space_group_name_H-M   'P 1'
#
loop_
_entity.id
_entity.type
_entity.pdbx_description
1 polymer ?
#
loop_
_entity_poly.entity_id
_entity_poly.type
_entity_poly.pdbx_seq_one_letter_code
_entity_poly.pdbx_strand_id
1 'polypeptide(L)'
;MYIYDYFIAVSLNRSLPDRRDDWCKENVLVDPNYLPSTSIIIIFHNEAWSTLLRTVYSVINRSPAHLLAEVILVDDASTLPRLGQELQDWVDTMDKVKLIRNKERRGLMVTRMKGVLESKSQVLTFLDSHIEATDGWLEPLLERIYLNPKAIACPVIEEVNDKTFQYKFVTRDLVGVFFWNLDFGWRQIHIPNWAPYTTPVMAGGLFSIRKEWFAQLGFYDEGMEIWGGEQLELSFKTWMCGGSIEIVPCSRVGHIFRTFR
;
A
#
# COMPACT_ATOMS: atom_id res chain seq x y z
N MET A 1 24.45 11.39 7.51
CA MET A 1 24.31 12.54 6.58
C MET A 1 22.97 12.34 5.88
N TYR A 2 21.98 13.07 6.32
CA TYR A 2 20.58 12.88 5.89
C TYR A 2 20.41 13.34 4.44
N ILE A 3 19.64 12.56 3.66
CA ILE A 3 19.24 12.76 2.26
C ILE A 3 18.38 14.06 2.10
N TYR A 4 18.62 15.11 2.87
CA TYR A 4 17.75 16.27 2.99
C TYR A 4 17.87 17.28 1.83
N ASP A 5 18.96 17.29 1.06
CA ASP A 5 19.23 18.38 0.14
C ASP A 5 18.81 18.14 -1.32
N TYR A 6 18.52 16.90 -1.73
CA TYR A 6 18.04 16.60 -3.09
C TYR A 6 16.51 16.70 -3.24
N PHE A 7 15.76 16.76 -2.14
CA PHE A 7 14.30 16.68 -2.11
C PHE A 7 13.56 17.97 -2.51
N ILE A 8 14.24 19.09 -2.58
CA ILE A 8 13.61 20.40 -2.87
C ILE A 8 13.26 20.55 -4.36
N ALA A 9 13.93 19.79 -5.25
CA ALA A 9 13.77 19.95 -6.69
C ALA A 9 12.55 19.20 -7.28
N VAL A 10 11.96 18.24 -6.55
CA VAL A 10 10.83 17.43 -7.04
C VAL A 10 9.56 17.78 -6.28
N SER A 11 8.55 18.28 -6.96
CA SER A 11 7.26 18.65 -6.34
C SER A 11 6.67 17.51 -5.50
N LEU A 12 6.13 17.85 -4.32
CA LEU A 12 5.39 16.89 -3.49
C LEU A 12 4.12 16.38 -4.17
N ASN A 13 3.55 17.20 -5.04
CA ASN A 13 2.32 16.93 -5.80
C ASN A 13 2.63 16.81 -7.30
N ARG A 14 3.58 15.94 -7.65
CA ARG A 14 3.88 15.65 -9.05
C ARG A 14 2.93 14.61 -9.64
N SER A 15 2.80 14.62 -10.96
CA SER A 15 2.16 13.54 -11.70
C SER A 15 3.20 12.54 -12.16
N LEU A 16 2.92 11.26 -11.98
CA LEU A 16 3.64 10.18 -12.62
C LEU A 16 2.98 9.84 -13.96
N PRO A 17 3.74 9.34 -14.96
CA PRO A 17 3.14 8.93 -16.22
C PRO A 17 2.23 7.72 -16.02
N ASP A 18 1.03 7.75 -16.61
CA ASP A 18 0.17 6.58 -16.70
C ASP A 18 0.80 5.55 -17.66
N ARG A 19 1.21 4.42 -17.14
CA ARG A 19 1.86 3.32 -17.86
C ARG A 19 0.97 2.08 -17.95
N ARG A 20 -0.32 2.23 -17.64
CA ARG A 20 -1.27 1.14 -17.84
C ARG A 20 -1.45 0.87 -19.32
N ASP A 21 -1.58 -0.39 -19.66
CA ASP A 21 -1.96 -0.83 -21.00
C ASP A 21 -3.40 -0.37 -21.32
N ASP A 22 -3.69 -0.18 -22.60
CA ASP A 22 -5.04 0.21 -23.04
C ASP A 22 -6.08 -0.86 -22.65
N TRP A 23 -5.69 -2.13 -22.65
CA TRP A 23 -6.52 -3.22 -22.13
C TRP A 23 -7.09 -2.91 -20.74
N CYS A 24 -6.30 -2.33 -19.86
CA CYS A 24 -6.73 -1.98 -18.49
C CYS A 24 -7.82 -0.89 -18.44
N LYS A 25 -7.85 -0.03 -19.45
CA LYS A 25 -8.84 1.05 -19.57
C LYS A 25 -10.15 0.55 -20.21
N GLU A 26 -10.03 -0.45 -21.10
CA GLU A 26 -11.14 -1.00 -21.88
C GLU A 26 -11.86 -2.16 -21.16
N ASN A 27 -11.17 -2.87 -20.26
CA ASN A 27 -11.68 -4.06 -19.58
C ASN A 27 -12.02 -3.80 -18.11
N VAL A 28 -12.81 -2.77 -17.84
CA VAL A 28 -13.41 -2.50 -16.54
C VAL A 28 -14.65 -3.39 -16.39
N LEU A 29 -14.64 -4.30 -15.42
CA LEU A 29 -15.72 -5.28 -15.22
C LEU A 29 -16.87 -4.73 -14.38
N VAL A 30 -16.58 -3.77 -13.49
CA VAL A 30 -17.56 -3.16 -12.59
C VAL A 30 -17.48 -1.64 -12.72
N ASP A 31 -18.64 -0.99 -12.95
CA ASP A 31 -18.70 0.46 -12.93
C ASP A 31 -18.14 0.99 -11.59
N PRO A 32 -17.14 1.90 -11.63
CA PRO A 32 -16.52 2.44 -10.41
C PRO A 32 -17.51 3.01 -9.38
N ASN A 33 -18.69 3.45 -9.81
CA ASN A 33 -19.73 3.94 -8.91
C ASN A 33 -20.34 2.87 -7.99
N TYR A 34 -20.16 1.59 -8.31
CA TYR A 34 -20.63 0.46 -7.48
C TYR A 34 -19.52 -0.15 -6.62
N LEU A 35 -18.27 0.29 -6.79
CA LEU A 35 -17.16 -0.21 -6.00
C LEU A 35 -17.24 0.27 -4.54
N PRO A 36 -16.82 -0.56 -3.59
CA PRO A 36 -16.78 -0.17 -2.18
C PRO A 36 -15.71 0.91 -1.95
N SER A 37 -15.97 1.83 -1.04
CA SER A 37 -14.93 2.76 -0.58
C SER A 37 -13.92 2.07 0.33
N THR A 38 -12.71 2.62 0.40
CA THR A 38 -11.63 2.10 1.23
C THR A 38 -11.14 3.13 2.24
N SER A 39 -10.71 2.64 3.43
CA SER A 39 -9.83 3.36 4.35
C SER A 39 -8.39 2.98 4.04
N ILE A 40 -7.55 3.96 3.71
CA ILE A 40 -6.13 3.73 3.42
C ILE A 40 -5.34 3.90 4.72
N ILE A 41 -4.54 2.88 5.06
CA ILE A 41 -3.73 2.82 6.27
C ILE A 41 -2.27 2.92 5.88
N ILE A 42 -1.60 3.96 6.36
CA ILE A 42 -0.19 4.23 6.13
C ILE A 42 0.49 4.33 7.49
N ILE A 43 1.41 3.42 7.74
CA ILE A 43 2.19 3.43 8.98
C ILE A 43 3.58 3.98 8.70
N PHE A 44 4.18 4.65 9.69
CA PHE A 44 5.54 5.15 9.55
C PHE A 44 6.26 5.24 10.90
N HIS A 45 7.58 5.17 10.86
CA HIS A 45 8.49 5.47 11.94
C HIS A 45 9.69 6.21 11.36
N ASN A 46 9.89 7.45 11.79
CA ASN A 46 11.00 8.28 11.34
C ASN A 46 11.12 8.39 9.79
N GLU A 47 9.98 8.48 9.10
CA GLU A 47 9.97 8.67 7.66
C GLU A 47 10.43 10.07 7.28
N ALA A 48 11.06 10.21 6.10
CA ALA A 48 11.42 11.51 5.57
C ALA A 48 10.17 12.35 5.28
N TRP A 49 10.13 13.58 5.77
CA TRP A 49 9.01 14.51 5.64
C TRP A 49 8.43 14.58 4.22
N SER A 50 9.30 14.87 3.24
CA SER A 50 8.87 15.02 1.85
C SER A 50 8.36 13.72 1.23
N THR A 51 8.88 12.57 1.67
CA THR A 51 8.46 11.25 1.22
C THR A 51 7.06 10.93 1.74
N LEU A 52 6.83 11.12 3.04
CA LEU A 52 5.52 10.89 3.67
C LEU A 52 4.44 11.78 3.02
N LEU A 53 4.70 13.08 2.87
CA LEU A 53 3.75 13.99 2.26
C LEU A 53 3.46 13.63 0.80
N ARG A 54 4.49 13.26 0.04
CA ARG A 54 4.33 12.82 -1.36
C ARG A 54 3.45 11.59 -1.45
N THR A 55 3.63 10.63 -0.55
CA THR A 55 2.77 9.46 -0.44
C THR A 55 1.31 9.89 -0.27
N VAL A 56 1.01 10.73 0.71
CA VAL A 56 -0.36 11.18 0.98
C VAL A 56 -0.94 11.98 -0.19
N TYR A 57 -0.18 12.94 -0.75
CA TYR A 57 -0.65 13.71 -1.91
C TYR A 57 -0.94 12.82 -3.12
N SER A 58 -0.06 11.85 -3.42
CA SER A 58 -0.30 10.95 -4.55
C SER A 58 -1.56 10.12 -4.34
N VAL A 59 -1.78 9.61 -3.15
CA VAL A 59 -2.98 8.83 -2.78
C VAL A 59 -4.25 9.66 -2.94
N ILE A 60 -4.29 10.87 -2.37
CA ILE A 60 -5.48 11.72 -2.43
C ILE A 60 -5.78 12.16 -3.87
N ASN A 61 -4.75 12.57 -4.61
CA ASN A 61 -4.95 13.14 -5.94
C ASN A 61 -5.18 12.10 -7.04
N ARG A 62 -4.82 10.83 -6.79
CA ARG A 62 -4.96 9.73 -7.76
C ARG A 62 -6.06 8.73 -7.41
N SER A 63 -6.81 9.00 -6.37
CA SER A 63 -7.95 8.16 -5.98
C SER A 63 -9.25 8.91 -6.23
N PRO A 64 -10.25 8.27 -6.86
CA PRO A 64 -11.59 8.86 -6.99
C PRO A 64 -12.16 9.22 -5.62
N ALA A 65 -12.69 10.44 -5.49
CA ALA A 65 -13.09 10.97 -4.20
C ALA A 65 -14.17 10.13 -3.47
N HIS A 66 -15.04 9.45 -4.22
CA HIS A 66 -16.09 8.58 -3.67
C HIS A 66 -15.55 7.21 -3.21
N LEU A 67 -14.41 6.75 -3.74
CA LEU A 67 -13.77 5.49 -3.35
C LEU A 67 -12.79 5.67 -2.17
N LEU A 68 -12.28 6.87 -1.96
CA LEU A 68 -11.39 7.20 -0.85
C LEU A 68 -12.21 7.75 0.33
N ALA A 69 -12.46 6.93 1.33
CA ALA A 69 -13.17 7.36 2.54
C ALA A 69 -12.27 8.21 3.45
N GLU A 70 -11.07 7.75 3.71
CA GLU A 70 -10.07 8.41 4.57
C GLU A 70 -8.66 7.85 4.34
N VAL A 71 -7.67 8.62 4.76
CA VAL A 71 -6.27 8.19 4.90
C VAL A 71 -5.90 8.25 6.37
N ILE A 72 -5.53 7.12 6.95
CA ILE A 72 -5.15 7.00 8.35
C ILE A 72 -3.62 6.87 8.41
N LEU A 73 -2.96 7.93 8.85
CA LEU A 73 -1.55 7.95 9.17
C LEU A 73 -1.36 7.43 10.59
N VAL A 74 -0.55 6.38 10.76
CA VAL A 74 -0.24 5.86 12.10
C VAL A 74 1.25 5.98 12.35
N ASP A 75 1.61 6.89 13.23
CA ASP A 75 2.98 7.17 13.66
C ASP A 75 3.40 6.19 14.76
N ASP A 76 4.37 5.36 14.47
CA ASP A 76 4.95 4.40 15.41
C ASP A 76 6.06 5.04 16.26
N ALA A 77 5.69 6.06 17.04
CA ALA A 77 6.58 6.79 17.96
C ALA A 77 7.81 7.40 17.26
N SER A 78 7.58 8.16 16.19
CA SER A 78 8.65 8.90 15.52
C SER A 78 9.28 9.95 16.42
N THR A 79 10.60 10.16 16.24
CA THR A 79 11.41 11.12 17.00
C THR A 79 11.92 12.29 16.17
N LEU A 80 11.73 12.26 14.85
CA LEU A 80 12.12 13.36 13.96
C LEU A 80 11.26 14.59 14.22
N PRO A 81 11.88 15.79 14.45
CA PRO A 81 11.13 16.99 14.88
C PRO A 81 9.97 17.37 13.96
N ARG A 82 10.15 17.27 12.64
CA ARG A 82 9.12 17.63 11.66
C ARG A 82 7.92 16.70 11.68
N LEU A 83 8.07 15.47 12.16
CA LEU A 83 6.96 14.52 12.31
C LEU A 83 6.14 14.76 13.60
N GLY A 84 6.54 15.74 14.42
CA GLY A 84 5.83 16.17 15.61
C GLY A 84 4.64 17.09 15.30
N GLN A 85 4.67 18.31 15.83
CA GLN A 85 3.59 19.30 15.69
C GLN A 85 3.41 19.76 14.24
N GLU A 86 4.52 19.95 13.48
CA GLU A 86 4.45 20.37 12.06
C GLU A 86 3.60 19.39 11.23
N LEU A 87 3.74 18.08 11.47
CA LEU A 87 2.91 17.07 10.80
C LEU A 87 1.44 17.15 11.23
N GLN A 88 1.18 17.40 12.52
CA GLN A 88 -0.18 17.58 13.02
C GLN A 88 -0.84 18.78 12.35
N ASP A 89 -0.17 19.93 12.37
CA ASP A 89 -0.68 21.17 11.78
C ASP A 89 -0.99 21.00 10.28
N TRP A 90 -0.13 20.24 9.56
CA TRP A 90 -0.37 19.93 8.15
C TRP A 90 -1.58 18.99 7.97
N VAL A 91 -1.70 17.92 8.78
CA VAL A 91 -2.84 16.99 8.72
C VAL A 91 -4.15 17.72 8.99
N ASP A 92 -4.16 18.66 9.93
CA ASP A 92 -5.36 19.45 10.29
C ASP A 92 -5.88 20.33 9.14
N THR A 93 -5.06 20.53 8.09
CA THR A 93 -5.49 21.19 6.83
C THR A 93 -6.14 20.25 5.82
N MET A 94 -6.19 18.93 6.11
CA MET A 94 -6.57 17.89 5.14
C MET A 94 -7.86 17.18 5.55
N ASP A 95 -8.97 17.41 4.85
CA ASP A 95 -10.30 16.88 5.22
C ASP A 95 -10.37 15.35 5.38
N LYS A 96 -9.57 14.60 4.62
CA LYS A 96 -9.63 13.13 4.59
C LYS A 96 -8.47 12.45 5.31
N VAL A 97 -7.56 13.20 5.92
CA VAL A 97 -6.37 12.64 6.58
C VAL A 97 -6.55 12.66 8.08
N LYS A 98 -6.25 11.55 8.73
CA LYS A 98 -6.28 11.40 10.18
C LYS A 98 -4.90 10.94 10.65
N LEU A 99 -4.38 11.54 11.72
CA LEU A 99 -3.11 11.14 12.33
C LEU A 99 -3.35 10.50 13.70
N ILE A 100 -2.77 9.32 13.88
CA ILE A 100 -2.80 8.56 15.12
C ILE A 100 -1.35 8.31 15.54
N ARG A 101 -1.05 8.40 16.84
CA ARG A 101 0.31 8.21 17.35
C ARG A 101 0.38 7.10 18.39
N ASN A 102 1.41 6.28 18.29
CA ASN A 102 1.81 5.38 19.37
C ASN A 102 2.65 6.17 20.39
N LYS A 103 2.51 5.82 21.67
CA LYS A 103 3.34 6.41 22.73
C LYS A 103 4.76 5.84 22.74
N GLU A 104 4.91 4.61 22.28
CA GLU A 104 6.16 3.87 22.17
C GLU A 104 6.17 3.08 20.85
N ARG A 105 7.34 2.67 20.39
CA ARG A 105 7.49 1.88 19.18
C ARG A 105 6.92 0.48 19.36
N ARG A 106 5.93 0.12 18.55
CA ARG A 106 5.18 -1.15 18.62
C ARG A 106 5.41 -2.06 17.44
N GLY A 107 6.04 -1.56 16.40
CA GLY A 107 6.27 -2.30 15.17
C GLY A 107 5.11 -2.29 14.18
N LEU A 108 5.32 -2.94 13.04
CA LEU A 108 4.45 -2.88 11.87
C LEU A 108 3.04 -3.42 12.16
N MET A 109 2.94 -4.64 12.71
CA MET A 109 1.67 -5.35 12.88
C MET A 109 0.73 -4.61 13.83
N VAL A 110 1.21 -4.29 15.02
CA VAL A 110 0.43 -3.57 16.04
C VAL A 110 0.02 -2.18 15.53
N THR A 111 0.92 -1.49 14.83
CA THR A 111 0.65 -0.16 14.30
C THR A 111 -0.38 -0.21 13.15
N ARG A 112 -0.32 -1.20 12.26
CA ARG A 112 -1.36 -1.44 11.25
C ARG A 112 -2.71 -1.76 11.90
N MET A 113 -2.73 -2.64 12.91
CA MET A 113 -3.96 -2.99 13.62
C MET A 113 -4.62 -1.78 14.28
N LYS A 114 -3.85 -0.83 14.79
CA LYS A 114 -4.40 0.44 15.30
C LYS A 114 -5.12 1.22 14.21
N GLY A 115 -4.57 1.28 13.01
CA GLY A 115 -5.25 1.87 11.84
C GLY A 115 -6.52 1.12 11.45
N VAL A 116 -6.50 -0.23 11.52
CA VAL A 116 -7.68 -1.08 11.24
C VAL A 116 -8.83 -0.80 12.21
N LEU A 117 -8.53 -0.68 13.49
CA LEU A 117 -9.55 -0.41 14.53
C LEU A 117 -10.23 0.94 14.33
N GLU A 118 -9.48 1.93 13.86
CA GLU A 118 -9.96 3.30 13.63
C GLU A 118 -10.60 3.51 12.24
N SER A 119 -10.51 2.51 11.35
CA SER A 119 -11.04 2.60 9.98
C SER A 119 -12.55 2.47 9.91
N LYS A 120 -13.18 3.24 9.01
CA LYS A 120 -14.64 3.29 8.81
C LYS A 120 -15.13 2.41 7.66
N SER A 121 -14.26 2.11 6.69
CA SER A 121 -14.65 1.41 5.45
C SER A 121 -14.69 -0.10 5.61
N GLN A 122 -15.45 -0.74 4.71
CA GLN A 122 -15.50 -2.20 4.60
C GLN A 122 -14.24 -2.77 3.94
N VAL A 123 -13.53 -1.98 3.15
CA VAL A 123 -12.26 -2.35 2.54
C VAL A 123 -11.13 -1.55 3.19
N LEU A 124 -10.03 -2.24 3.44
CA LEU A 124 -8.79 -1.68 3.94
C LEU A 124 -7.76 -1.73 2.82
N THR A 125 -7.04 -0.65 2.61
CA THR A 125 -5.87 -0.61 1.72
C THR A 125 -4.66 -0.21 2.53
N PHE A 126 -3.68 -1.12 2.62
CA PHE A 126 -2.42 -0.88 3.30
C PHE A 126 -1.39 -0.37 2.30
N LEU A 127 -0.67 0.66 2.69
CA LEU A 127 0.42 1.24 1.90
C LEU A 127 1.61 1.56 2.81
N ASP A 128 2.80 1.45 2.26
CA ASP A 128 4.00 1.97 2.90
C ASP A 128 4.05 3.50 2.82
N SER A 129 4.82 4.12 3.71
CA SER A 129 4.92 5.58 3.83
C SER A 129 5.81 6.26 2.77
N HIS A 130 6.32 5.48 1.82
CA HIS A 130 7.28 5.90 0.78
C HIS A 130 6.88 5.36 -0.60
N ILE A 131 5.61 5.60 -0.95
CA ILE A 131 5.04 5.23 -2.25
C ILE A 131 4.58 6.47 -3.03
N GLU A 132 4.36 6.29 -4.32
CA GLU A 132 3.65 7.24 -5.17
C GLU A 132 2.59 6.48 -5.99
N ALA A 133 1.32 6.79 -5.75
CA ALA A 133 0.20 6.23 -6.49
C ALA A 133 0.15 6.83 -7.92
N THR A 134 -0.25 6.03 -8.90
CA THR A 134 -0.45 6.46 -10.29
C THR A 134 -1.94 6.62 -10.61
N ASP A 135 -2.28 7.19 -11.76
CA ASP A 135 -3.68 7.29 -12.17
C ASP A 135 -4.32 5.91 -12.34
N GLY A 136 -5.53 5.72 -11.79
CA GLY A 136 -6.31 4.49 -11.86
C GLY A 136 -5.67 3.30 -11.12
N TRP A 137 -4.93 3.56 -10.06
CA TRP A 137 -4.32 2.51 -9.26
C TRP A 137 -5.30 1.79 -8.33
N LEU A 138 -6.31 2.52 -7.83
CA LEU A 138 -7.18 2.04 -6.76
C LEU A 138 -8.35 1.20 -7.27
N GLU A 139 -9.00 1.64 -8.34
CA GLU A 139 -10.21 1.05 -8.88
C GLU A 139 -10.05 -0.45 -9.19
N PRO A 140 -8.96 -0.91 -9.86
CA PRO A 140 -8.77 -2.34 -10.14
C PRO A 140 -8.60 -3.20 -8.87
N LEU A 141 -8.03 -2.64 -7.79
CA LEU A 141 -7.92 -3.36 -6.51
C LEU A 141 -9.28 -3.54 -5.86
N LEU A 142 -10.09 -2.47 -5.82
CA LEU A 142 -11.43 -2.51 -5.26
C LEU A 142 -12.37 -3.40 -6.06
N GLU A 143 -12.23 -3.42 -7.38
CA GLU A 143 -12.94 -4.33 -8.26
C GLU A 143 -12.68 -5.80 -7.90
N ARG A 144 -11.43 -6.19 -7.65
CA ARG A 144 -11.10 -7.56 -7.21
C ARG A 144 -11.75 -7.90 -5.87
N ILE A 145 -11.71 -6.98 -4.91
CA ILE A 145 -12.36 -7.18 -3.60
C ILE A 145 -13.89 -7.25 -3.71
N TYR A 146 -14.49 -6.50 -4.64
CA TYR A 146 -15.91 -6.55 -4.92
C TYR A 146 -16.32 -7.90 -5.52
N LEU A 147 -15.58 -8.38 -6.53
CA LEU A 147 -15.85 -9.64 -7.23
C LEU A 147 -15.51 -10.87 -6.39
N ASN A 148 -14.46 -10.79 -5.57
CA ASN A 148 -14.04 -11.87 -4.68
C ASN A 148 -13.74 -11.31 -3.27
N PRO A 149 -14.72 -11.35 -2.35
CA PRO A 149 -14.57 -10.81 -0.99
C PRO A 149 -13.50 -11.48 -0.13
N LYS A 150 -12.99 -12.64 -0.55
CA LYS A 150 -11.89 -13.37 0.12
C LYS A 150 -10.52 -13.16 -0.56
N ALA A 151 -10.45 -12.27 -1.54
CA ALA A 151 -9.18 -11.93 -2.15
C ALA A 151 -8.37 -10.93 -1.31
N ILE A 152 -7.06 -11.05 -1.41
CA ILE A 152 -6.10 -9.97 -1.16
C ILE A 152 -5.65 -9.48 -2.53
N ALA A 153 -5.92 -8.22 -2.85
CA ALA A 153 -5.56 -7.61 -4.13
C ALA A 153 -4.30 -6.74 -3.97
N CYS A 154 -3.24 -7.08 -4.71
CA CYS A 154 -1.94 -6.42 -4.67
C CYS A 154 -1.67 -5.67 -5.98
N PRO A 155 -1.20 -4.42 -5.95
CA PRO A 155 -0.76 -3.72 -7.14
C PRO A 155 0.57 -4.29 -7.66
N VAL A 156 0.90 -4.00 -8.91
CA VAL A 156 2.29 -4.11 -9.38
C VAL A 156 3.11 -3.00 -8.72
N ILE A 157 4.20 -3.39 -8.07
CA ILE A 157 5.10 -2.47 -7.38
C ILE A 157 6.16 -1.99 -8.36
N GLU A 158 6.10 -0.71 -8.70
CA GLU A 158 7.07 -0.03 -9.56
C GLU A 158 8.22 0.55 -8.72
N GLU A 159 9.37 0.77 -9.35
CA GLU A 159 10.53 1.36 -8.65
C GLU A 159 10.50 2.88 -8.75
N VAL A 160 10.67 3.55 -7.62
CA VAL A 160 11.05 4.97 -7.56
C VAL A 160 12.46 5.05 -7.00
N ASN A 161 13.38 5.64 -7.76
CA ASN A 161 14.77 5.75 -7.34
C ASN A 161 14.90 6.64 -6.11
N ASP A 162 15.58 6.17 -5.08
CA ASP A 162 15.72 6.83 -3.78
C ASP A 162 16.52 8.15 -3.81
N LYS A 163 17.32 8.40 -4.87
CA LYS A 163 18.17 9.59 -5.02
C LYS A 163 17.59 10.61 -5.99
N THR A 164 17.07 10.14 -7.12
CA THR A 164 16.62 10.99 -8.22
C THR A 164 15.09 11.14 -8.29
N PHE A 165 14.35 10.31 -7.56
CA PHE A 165 12.90 10.14 -7.67
C PHE A 165 12.43 9.76 -9.08
N GLN A 166 13.32 9.26 -9.91
CA GLN A 166 12.95 8.74 -11.22
C GLN A 166 12.05 7.51 -11.06
N TYR A 167 10.87 7.59 -11.66
CA TYR A 167 9.94 6.47 -11.73
C TYR A 167 10.39 5.50 -12.82
N LYS A 168 10.53 4.24 -12.49
CA LYS A 168 10.94 3.17 -13.38
C LYS A 168 9.87 2.11 -13.48
N PHE A 169 9.54 1.76 -14.69
CA PHE A 169 8.61 0.68 -15.00
C PHE A 169 9.22 -0.68 -14.65
N VAL A 170 8.46 -1.49 -13.92
CA VAL A 170 8.81 -2.87 -13.60
C VAL A 170 7.89 -3.81 -14.37
N THR A 171 8.41 -4.98 -14.77
CA THR A 171 7.58 -5.99 -15.44
C THR A 171 6.44 -6.43 -14.54
N ARG A 172 5.28 -6.66 -15.15
CA ARG A 172 4.13 -7.27 -14.46
C ARG A 172 4.27 -8.77 -14.24
N ASP A 173 5.21 -9.41 -14.91
CA ASP A 173 5.38 -10.86 -14.95
C ASP A 173 6.14 -11.38 -13.72
N LEU A 174 5.70 -10.99 -12.53
CA LEU A 174 6.32 -11.33 -11.25
C LEU A 174 5.31 -11.94 -10.29
N VAL A 175 5.69 -13.05 -9.66
CA VAL A 175 4.98 -13.61 -8.50
C VAL A 175 5.86 -13.56 -7.27
N GLY A 176 5.26 -13.33 -6.11
CA GLY A 176 5.92 -13.49 -4.83
C GLY A 176 6.13 -14.97 -4.53
N VAL A 177 7.31 -15.31 -4.11
CA VAL A 177 7.67 -16.66 -3.65
C VAL A 177 8.31 -16.58 -2.28
N PHE A 178 8.33 -17.69 -1.57
CA PHE A 178 9.10 -17.84 -0.33
C PHE A 178 10.10 -18.97 -0.48
N PHE A 179 11.20 -18.86 0.25
CA PHE A 179 12.20 -19.91 0.38
C PHE A 179 12.02 -20.63 1.72
N TRP A 180 12.59 -21.81 1.85
CA TRP A 180 12.44 -22.61 3.08
C TRP A 180 13.10 -22.03 4.32
N ASN A 181 13.94 -21.00 4.17
CA ASN A 181 14.44 -20.16 5.26
C ASN A 181 13.48 -19.02 5.63
N LEU A 182 12.25 -19.01 5.05
CA LEU A 182 11.21 -18.00 5.22
C LEU A 182 11.56 -16.61 4.68
N ASP A 183 12.51 -16.52 3.77
CA ASP A 183 12.75 -15.30 3.01
C ASP A 183 11.72 -15.13 1.90
N PHE A 184 11.30 -13.89 1.66
CA PHE A 184 10.47 -13.50 0.52
C PHE A 184 11.36 -13.21 -0.70
N GLY A 185 10.87 -13.54 -1.89
CA GLY A 185 11.51 -13.18 -3.15
C GLY A 185 10.52 -12.99 -4.29
N TRP A 186 11.00 -12.40 -5.37
CA TRP A 186 10.26 -12.31 -6.62
C TRP A 186 10.75 -13.36 -7.62
N ARG A 187 9.81 -13.97 -8.31
CA ARG A 187 10.11 -14.90 -9.41
C ARG A 187 9.40 -14.43 -10.67
N GLN A 188 10.16 -14.32 -11.75
CA GLN A 188 9.60 -14.02 -13.06
C GLN A 188 8.89 -15.24 -13.62
N ILE A 189 7.68 -15.03 -14.12
CA ILE A 189 6.85 -16.03 -14.83
C ILE A 189 6.29 -15.38 -16.09
N HIS A 190 5.76 -16.18 -16.99
CA HIS A 190 5.08 -15.63 -18.18
C HIS A 190 3.59 -15.43 -17.86
N ILE A 191 3.11 -14.19 -17.97
CA ILE A 191 1.70 -13.82 -17.81
C ILE A 191 1.14 -13.47 -19.21
N PRO A 192 0.18 -14.25 -19.71
CA PRO A 192 -0.24 -14.15 -21.12
C PRO A 192 -1.06 -12.88 -21.42
N ASN A 193 -1.69 -12.26 -20.43
CA ASN A 193 -2.56 -11.10 -20.59
C ASN A 193 -2.47 -10.15 -19.39
N TRP A 194 -3.30 -9.10 -19.37
CA TRP A 194 -3.36 -8.12 -18.29
C TRP A 194 -4.40 -8.44 -17.19
N ALA A 195 -5.04 -9.60 -17.27
CA ALA A 195 -5.98 -10.02 -16.22
C ALA A 195 -5.25 -10.26 -14.90
N PRO A 196 -5.93 -10.05 -13.76
CA PRO A 196 -5.39 -10.43 -12.44
C PRO A 196 -5.00 -11.89 -12.38
N TYR A 197 -3.92 -12.18 -11.70
CA TYR A 197 -3.38 -13.54 -11.54
C TYR A 197 -2.95 -13.81 -10.11
N THR A 198 -2.97 -15.07 -9.72
CA THR A 198 -2.65 -15.49 -8.35
C THR A 198 -1.14 -15.52 -8.09
N THR A 199 -0.77 -15.26 -6.83
CA THR A 199 0.60 -15.35 -6.33
C THR A 199 0.63 -16.17 -5.03
N PRO A 200 1.63 -17.04 -4.82
CA PRO A 200 1.75 -17.81 -3.58
C PRO A 200 1.79 -16.96 -2.31
N VAL A 201 2.56 -15.88 -2.35
CA VAL A 201 2.72 -14.93 -1.24
C VAL A 201 2.76 -13.50 -1.77
N MET A 202 2.41 -12.54 -0.92
CA MET A 202 2.50 -11.11 -1.25
C MET A 202 3.75 -10.47 -0.65
N ALA A 203 4.16 -9.31 -1.17
CA ALA A 203 5.27 -8.52 -0.62
C ALA A 203 4.93 -7.87 0.75
N GLY A 204 3.64 -7.73 1.07
CA GLY A 204 3.17 -7.29 2.39
C GLY A 204 3.06 -5.78 2.59
N GLY A 205 3.71 -4.95 1.76
CA GLY A 205 3.68 -3.49 1.91
C GLY A 205 2.39 -2.86 1.36
N LEU A 206 1.94 -3.31 0.20
CA LEU A 206 0.87 -2.70 -0.58
C LEU A 206 -0.20 -3.74 -0.94
N PHE A 207 -1.39 -3.62 -0.39
CA PHE A 207 -2.52 -4.49 -0.74
C PHE A 207 -3.85 -3.96 -0.24
N SER A 208 -4.93 -4.42 -0.85
CA SER A 208 -6.31 -4.21 -0.39
C SER A 208 -6.93 -5.52 0.07
N ILE A 209 -7.74 -5.45 1.11
CA ILE A 209 -8.44 -6.60 1.70
C ILE A 209 -9.78 -6.16 2.29
N ARG A 210 -10.80 -7.01 2.25
CA ARG A 210 -12.05 -6.78 2.97
C ARG A 210 -11.82 -6.88 4.49
N LYS A 211 -12.25 -5.89 5.24
CA LYS A 211 -12.07 -5.84 6.70
C LYS A 211 -12.64 -7.07 7.40
N GLU A 212 -13.81 -7.50 6.99
CA GLU A 212 -14.46 -8.71 7.50
C GLU A 212 -13.63 -9.98 7.23
N TRP A 213 -13.07 -10.11 6.01
CA TRP A 213 -12.22 -11.24 5.68
C TRP A 213 -10.92 -11.22 6.49
N PHE A 214 -10.32 -10.06 6.66
CA PHE A 214 -9.13 -9.91 7.50
C PHE A 214 -9.41 -10.30 8.96
N ALA A 215 -10.60 -9.96 9.48
CA ALA A 215 -11.04 -10.39 10.81
C ALA A 215 -11.25 -11.92 10.90
N GLN A 216 -11.85 -12.55 9.86
CA GLN A 216 -12.02 -14.00 9.80
C GLN A 216 -10.68 -14.75 9.76
N LEU A 217 -9.64 -14.17 9.16
CA LEU A 217 -8.27 -14.69 9.19
C LEU A 217 -7.58 -14.52 10.55
N GLY A 218 -8.21 -13.82 11.51
CA GLY A 218 -7.65 -13.54 12.83
C GLY A 218 -6.69 -12.36 12.84
N PHE A 219 -6.75 -11.47 11.85
CA PHE A 219 -5.85 -10.31 11.69
C PHE A 219 -4.36 -10.71 11.60
N TYR A 220 -3.45 -9.81 11.97
CA TYR A 220 -2.04 -10.16 12.17
C TYR A 220 -1.83 -10.88 13.51
N ASP A 221 -0.82 -11.71 13.58
CA ASP A 221 -0.35 -12.28 14.85
C ASP A 221 0.30 -11.18 15.70
N GLU A 222 -0.33 -10.84 16.81
CA GLU A 222 0.15 -9.80 17.74
C GLU A 222 1.45 -10.19 18.46
N GLY A 223 1.83 -11.47 18.44
CA GLY A 223 3.10 -11.95 18.97
C GLY A 223 4.30 -11.68 18.08
N MET A 224 4.08 -11.26 16.82
CA MET A 224 5.17 -10.87 15.92
C MET A 224 5.65 -9.45 16.25
N GLU A 225 6.94 -9.31 16.53
CA GLU A 225 7.53 -8.05 16.97
C GLU A 225 8.26 -7.32 15.83
N ILE A 226 8.12 -6.02 15.84
CA ILE A 226 8.76 -4.99 15.04
C ILE A 226 8.46 -5.11 13.54
N TRP A 227 9.03 -6.09 12.81
CA TRP A 227 8.90 -6.17 11.36
C TRP A 227 9.33 -7.55 10.83
N GLY A 228 8.63 -8.01 9.80
CA GLY A 228 9.01 -9.19 9.01
C GLY A 228 8.23 -10.45 9.37
N GLY A 229 7.98 -11.28 8.34
CA GLY A 229 7.23 -12.54 8.47
C GLY A 229 5.72 -12.40 8.37
N GLU A 230 5.15 -11.24 8.66
CA GLU A 230 3.70 -10.99 8.65
C GLU A 230 3.07 -11.19 7.25
N GLN A 231 3.82 -10.90 6.20
CA GLN A 231 3.35 -11.11 4.83
C GLN A 231 3.23 -12.60 4.50
N LEU A 232 4.13 -13.44 5.01
CA LEU A 232 4.07 -14.89 4.82
C LEU A 232 2.94 -15.49 5.66
N GLU A 233 2.84 -15.08 6.91
CA GLU A 233 1.80 -15.52 7.84
C GLU A 233 0.41 -15.22 7.27
N LEU A 234 0.14 -13.98 6.86
CA LEU A 234 -1.14 -13.60 6.27
C LEU A 234 -1.39 -14.29 4.92
N SER A 235 -0.35 -14.49 4.12
CA SER A 235 -0.46 -15.23 2.86
C SER A 235 -0.88 -16.67 3.10
N PHE A 236 -0.23 -17.36 4.01
CA PHE A 236 -0.56 -18.76 4.33
C PHE A 236 -1.98 -18.87 4.90
N LYS A 237 -2.37 -18.03 5.84
CA LYS A 237 -3.75 -17.97 6.37
C LYS A 237 -4.76 -17.80 5.24
N THR A 238 -4.51 -16.88 4.33
CA THR A 238 -5.41 -16.60 3.21
C THR A 238 -5.66 -17.85 2.37
N TRP A 239 -4.60 -18.53 1.94
CA TRP A 239 -4.72 -19.75 1.15
C TRP A 239 -5.35 -20.92 1.93
N MET A 240 -4.94 -21.13 3.16
CA MET A 240 -5.44 -22.22 4.02
C MET A 240 -6.93 -22.03 4.35
N CYS A 241 -7.43 -20.81 4.43
CA CYS A 241 -8.83 -20.51 4.72
C CYS A 241 -9.70 -20.34 3.45
N GLY A 242 -9.18 -20.70 2.28
CA GLY A 242 -9.93 -20.71 1.01
C GLY A 242 -10.12 -19.33 0.39
N GLY A 243 -9.21 -18.39 0.64
CA GLY A 243 -9.09 -17.12 -0.07
C GLY A 243 -8.10 -17.21 -1.23
N SER A 244 -7.78 -16.05 -1.82
CA SER A 244 -6.76 -15.90 -2.86
C SER A 244 -5.89 -14.67 -2.62
N ILE A 245 -4.68 -14.69 -3.18
CA ILE A 245 -3.82 -13.52 -3.27
C ILE A 245 -3.60 -13.25 -4.74
N GLU A 246 -3.92 -12.04 -5.18
CA GLU A 246 -3.94 -11.70 -6.59
C GLU A 246 -3.05 -10.48 -6.86
N ILE A 247 -2.17 -10.59 -7.85
CA ILE A 247 -1.51 -9.43 -8.45
C ILE A 247 -2.45 -8.84 -9.50
N VAL A 248 -2.65 -7.55 -9.44
CA VAL A 248 -3.55 -6.81 -10.33
C VAL A 248 -2.74 -5.94 -11.27
N PRO A 249 -2.45 -6.38 -12.52
CA PRO A 249 -1.54 -5.69 -13.44
C PRO A 249 -1.97 -4.26 -13.81
N CYS A 250 -3.26 -3.99 -13.74
CA CYS A 250 -3.85 -2.69 -14.04
C CYS A 250 -3.71 -1.68 -12.88
N SER A 251 -3.34 -2.14 -11.69
CA SER A 251 -3.01 -1.29 -10.56
C SER A 251 -1.49 -1.16 -10.43
N ARG A 252 -0.98 0.07 -10.46
CA ARG A 252 0.46 0.33 -10.40
C ARG A 252 0.78 1.39 -9.35
N VAL A 253 1.75 1.09 -8.49
CA VAL A 253 2.17 1.98 -7.40
C VAL A 253 3.69 2.01 -7.35
N GLY A 254 4.27 3.21 -7.43
CA GLY A 254 5.70 3.40 -7.27
C GLY A 254 6.12 3.25 -5.81
N HIS A 255 7.21 2.56 -5.55
CA HIS A 255 7.77 2.35 -4.22
C HIS A 255 9.25 2.74 -4.20
N ILE A 256 9.67 3.45 -3.16
CA ILE A 256 11.06 3.82 -2.96
C ILE A 256 11.76 2.71 -2.20
N PHE A 257 12.57 1.92 -2.92
CA PHE A 257 13.40 0.90 -2.28
C PHE A 257 14.65 1.54 -1.69
N ARG A 258 14.81 1.41 -0.38
CA ARG A 258 15.98 1.97 0.32
C ARG A 258 17.20 1.10 0.09
N THR A 259 18.30 1.71 -0.30
CA THR A 259 19.60 1.03 -0.49
C THR A 259 20.34 0.74 0.82
N PHE A 260 19.87 1.32 1.94
CA PHE A 260 20.47 1.13 3.26
C PHE A 260 19.42 0.60 4.24
N ARG A 261 19.78 -0.51 4.85
CA ARG A 261 19.04 -1.09 5.99
C ARG A 261 19.48 -0.43 7.31
#